data_6aae01342e4ef3f8d743cc7d9083a393
#
_entry.id   6aae01342e4ef3f8d743cc7d9083a393
#
_cell.length_a   1.000
_cell.length_b   1.000
_cell.length_c   1.000
_cell.angle_alpha   90.00
_cell.angle_beta   90.00
_cell.angle_gamma   90.00
#
_symmetry.space_group_name_H-M   'P 1'
#
loop_
_entity.id
_entity.type
_entity.pdbx_description
1 polymer ?
#
loop_
_entity_poly.entity_id
_entity_poly.type
_entity_poly.pdbx_seq_one_letter_code
_entity_poly.pdbx_strand_id
1 'polypeptide(L)'
;MTTAEGLRGDALTSAFKDAIAGRPDRLYVLLSNASGLPGTRVNMVLAQAFAVDCVALGKASDRLVIEMCNLDAERAPGDSGGEFLPVCGVLALGFRSAHDPNPALRKKALLILHALSEDFRFRVREVVPIALARLGAVMGDVLVHEFASWTDGFFQGAAALQAMAQPNFLPVIDDVEALLARLDESYALAKNAPRSASRYPGFKALVDALATTPAAFATRFGIPVFDHLVTYANTQIKELRAAVEAFVRSPKLTSRYADETKRVQRALDASVPPPRDPTLAVKGMRGRGKKRDRR
;
A
#
# COMPACT_ATOMS: atom_id res chain seq x y z
N MET A 1 -23.39 3.47 0.48
CA MET A 1 -22.27 4.32 0.08
C MET A 1 -22.70 5.76 0.29
N THR A 2 -22.17 6.45 1.30
CA THR A 2 -22.40 7.88 1.49
C THR A 2 -21.75 8.60 0.30
N THR A 3 -22.54 9.30 -0.48
CA THR A 3 -22.04 10.19 -1.54
C THR A 3 -21.13 11.22 -0.89
N ALA A 4 -19.84 11.19 -1.21
CA ALA A 4 -18.92 12.22 -0.77
C ALA A 4 -19.41 13.56 -1.36
N GLU A 5 -19.68 14.53 -0.49
CA GLU A 5 -20.05 15.87 -0.90
C GLU A 5 -18.78 16.64 -1.30
N GLY A 6 -18.90 17.52 -2.29
CA GLY A 6 -17.80 18.38 -2.75
C GLY A 6 -17.32 19.39 -1.70
N LEU A 7 -16.37 20.24 -2.08
CA LEU A 7 -15.80 21.28 -1.22
C LEU A 7 -16.92 22.22 -0.71
N ARG A 8 -16.95 22.42 0.61
CA ARG A 8 -17.92 23.31 1.25
C ARG A 8 -17.25 24.61 1.68
N GLY A 9 -17.99 25.70 1.54
CA GLY A 9 -17.58 27.03 1.93
C GLY A 9 -17.11 27.88 0.75
N ASP A 10 -17.62 29.12 0.70
CA ASP A 10 -17.40 30.07 -0.42
C ASP A 10 -15.92 30.33 -0.70
N ALA A 11 -15.09 30.38 0.37
CA ALA A 11 -13.66 30.62 0.24
C ALA A 11 -12.92 29.49 -0.48
N LEU A 12 -13.21 28.21 -0.13
CA LEU A 12 -12.60 27.04 -0.78
C LEU A 12 -13.09 26.89 -2.22
N THR A 13 -14.38 27.03 -2.44
CA THR A 13 -14.97 26.96 -3.79
C THR A 13 -14.41 28.05 -4.72
N SER A 14 -14.26 29.28 -4.22
CA SER A 14 -13.64 30.37 -4.99
C SER A 14 -12.17 30.10 -5.29
N ALA A 15 -11.40 29.67 -4.28
CA ALA A 15 -9.99 29.35 -4.45
C ALA A 15 -9.77 28.16 -5.41
N PHE A 16 -10.67 27.19 -5.42
CA PHE A 16 -10.62 26.07 -6.37
C PHE A 16 -10.85 26.53 -7.81
N LYS A 17 -11.80 27.44 -8.05
CA LYS A 17 -12.00 28.06 -9.37
C LYS A 17 -10.76 28.83 -9.82
N ASP A 18 -10.13 29.59 -8.91
CA ASP A 18 -8.88 30.30 -9.19
C ASP A 18 -7.75 29.34 -9.56
N ALA A 19 -7.64 28.23 -8.84
CA ALA A 19 -6.63 27.20 -9.09
C ALA A 19 -6.80 26.55 -10.48
N ILE A 20 -8.03 26.23 -10.89
CA ILE A 20 -8.35 25.75 -12.23
C ILE A 20 -7.95 26.77 -13.31
N ALA A 21 -8.09 28.07 -13.02
CA ALA A 21 -7.65 29.18 -13.89
C ALA A 21 -6.11 29.41 -13.86
N GLY A 22 -5.33 28.56 -13.15
CA GLY A 22 -3.87 28.63 -13.09
C GLY A 22 -3.31 29.48 -11.95
N ARG A 23 -4.08 29.78 -10.93
CA ARG A 23 -3.70 30.53 -9.71
C ARG A 23 -3.93 29.66 -8.46
N PRO A 24 -3.11 28.63 -8.20
CA PRO A 24 -3.38 27.64 -7.15
C PRO A 24 -3.02 28.09 -5.73
N ASP A 25 -2.23 29.14 -5.54
CA ASP A 25 -1.61 29.51 -4.26
C ASP A 25 -2.62 29.65 -3.12
N ARG A 26 -3.74 30.33 -3.37
CA ARG A 26 -4.80 30.50 -2.37
C ARG A 26 -5.43 29.14 -1.96
N LEU A 27 -5.66 28.26 -2.93
CA LEU A 27 -6.16 26.92 -2.65
C LEU A 27 -5.17 26.12 -1.83
N TYR A 28 -3.89 26.17 -2.17
CA TYR A 28 -2.84 25.46 -1.44
C TYR A 28 -2.78 25.90 0.02
N VAL A 29 -2.81 27.20 0.29
CA VAL A 29 -2.85 27.72 1.66
C VAL A 29 -4.08 27.21 2.43
N LEU A 30 -5.27 27.28 1.83
CA LEU A 30 -6.51 26.84 2.49
C LEU A 30 -6.52 25.33 2.77
N LEU A 31 -6.09 24.51 1.81
CA LEU A 31 -6.00 23.06 1.98
C LEU A 31 -4.96 22.71 3.06
N SER A 32 -3.77 23.32 3.01
CA SER A 32 -2.71 23.08 4.01
C SER A 32 -3.17 23.44 5.42
N ASN A 33 -3.85 24.55 5.61
CA ASN A 33 -4.37 24.98 6.91
C ASN A 33 -5.48 24.07 7.44
N ALA A 34 -6.28 23.47 6.55
CA ALA A 34 -7.37 22.57 6.90
C ALA A 34 -6.96 21.08 6.90
N SER A 35 -5.69 20.78 6.68
CA SER A 35 -5.15 19.44 6.47
C SER A 35 -5.27 18.50 7.70
N GLY A 36 -5.28 19.07 8.91
CA GLY A 36 -5.09 18.32 10.16
C GLY A 36 -3.61 18.00 10.47
N LEU A 37 -2.67 18.40 9.59
CA LEU A 37 -1.23 18.20 9.78
C LEU A 37 -0.57 19.46 10.39
N PRO A 38 0.48 19.29 11.19
CA PRO A 38 1.23 18.06 11.51
C PRO A 38 0.58 17.12 12.56
N GLY A 39 -0.72 17.19 12.74
CA GLY A 39 -1.44 16.30 13.64
C GLY A 39 -1.40 14.82 13.21
N THR A 40 -1.91 13.94 14.08
CA THR A 40 -1.89 12.49 13.85
C THR A 40 -2.87 12.01 12.76
N ARG A 41 -3.88 12.82 12.43
CA ARG A 41 -4.93 12.47 11.47
C ARG A 41 -5.02 13.47 10.33
N VAL A 42 -4.86 12.96 9.14
CA VAL A 42 -5.11 13.70 7.90
C VAL A 42 -6.60 13.94 7.72
N ASN A 43 -6.99 15.10 7.23
CA ASN A 43 -8.38 15.42 6.90
C ASN A 43 -8.81 14.73 5.59
N MET A 44 -9.03 13.41 5.67
CA MET A 44 -9.42 12.59 4.51
C MET A 44 -10.79 13.00 3.95
N VAL A 45 -11.67 13.57 4.76
CA VAL A 45 -12.99 14.07 4.29
C VAL A 45 -12.78 15.22 3.31
N LEU A 46 -11.91 16.17 3.64
CA LEU A 46 -11.58 17.30 2.75
C LEU A 46 -10.86 16.82 1.48
N ALA A 47 -9.91 15.87 1.60
CA ALA A 47 -9.22 15.32 0.44
C ALA A 47 -10.18 14.59 -0.52
N GLN A 48 -11.16 13.85 0.01
CA GLN A 48 -12.20 13.23 -0.81
C GLN A 48 -13.16 14.25 -1.44
N ALA A 49 -13.55 15.29 -0.72
CA ALA A 49 -14.38 16.37 -1.26
C ALA A 49 -13.67 17.07 -2.44
N PHE A 50 -12.38 17.36 -2.29
CA PHE A 50 -11.56 17.90 -3.37
C PHE A 50 -11.54 16.96 -4.60
N ALA A 51 -11.34 15.65 -4.37
CA ALA A 51 -11.35 14.68 -5.45
C ALA A 51 -12.69 14.59 -6.19
N VAL A 52 -13.81 14.68 -5.46
CA VAL A 52 -15.17 14.73 -6.06
C VAL A 52 -15.35 15.95 -6.96
N ASP A 53 -14.91 17.13 -6.52
CA ASP A 53 -14.99 18.34 -7.33
C ASP A 53 -14.10 18.27 -8.57
N CYS A 54 -12.92 17.64 -8.46
CA CYS A 54 -12.06 17.36 -9.62
C CYS A 54 -12.77 16.46 -10.65
N VAL A 55 -13.50 15.43 -10.17
CA VAL A 55 -14.32 14.58 -11.06
C VAL A 55 -15.41 15.38 -11.75
N ALA A 56 -16.12 16.24 -11.01
CA ALA A 56 -17.20 17.07 -11.56
C ALA A 56 -16.72 18.03 -12.66
N LEU A 57 -15.51 18.58 -12.52
CA LEU A 57 -14.88 19.45 -13.52
C LEU A 57 -14.25 18.70 -14.71
N GLY A 58 -14.05 17.42 -14.57
CA GLY A 58 -13.49 16.58 -15.61
C GLY A 58 -12.09 17.06 -16.04
N LYS A 59 -11.84 17.09 -17.35
CA LYS A 59 -10.54 17.44 -17.93
C LYS A 59 -9.97 18.77 -17.48
N ALA A 60 -10.82 19.73 -17.09
CA ALA A 60 -10.36 21.04 -16.63
C ALA A 60 -9.50 20.95 -15.35
N SER A 61 -9.73 19.93 -14.51
CA SER A 61 -8.97 19.71 -13.27
C SER A 61 -7.66 18.94 -13.46
N ASP A 62 -7.44 18.27 -14.59
CA ASP A 62 -6.32 17.34 -14.78
C ASP A 62 -4.94 18.00 -14.58
N ARG A 63 -4.78 19.26 -15.05
CA ARG A 63 -3.52 20.00 -14.86
C ARG A 63 -3.22 20.23 -13.38
N LEU A 64 -4.19 20.75 -12.63
CA LEU A 64 -4.04 21.00 -11.20
C LEU A 64 -3.75 19.72 -10.43
N VAL A 65 -4.48 18.63 -10.70
CA VAL A 65 -4.31 17.32 -10.06
C VAL A 65 -2.90 16.79 -10.28
N ILE A 66 -2.40 16.82 -11.52
CA ILE A 66 -1.05 16.36 -11.85
C ILE A 66 0.03 17.23 -11.21
N GLU A 67 -0.19 18.57 -11.20
CA GLU A 67 0.73 19.51 -10.53
C GLU A 67 0.82 19.21 -9.03
N MET A 68 -0.30 18.97 -8.35
CA MET A 68 -0.32 18.61 -6.92
C MET A 68 0.37 17.27 -6.64
N CYS A 69 0.23 16.28 -7.51
CA CYS A 69 0.97 15.01 -7.38
C CYS A 69 2.51 15.20 -7.48
N ASN A 70 2.96 16.17 -8.26
CA ASN A 70 4.37 16.41 -8.54
C ASN A 70 5.01 17.49 -7.65
N LEU A 71 4.32 17.94 -6.58
CA LEU A 71 4.91 18.88 -5.63
C LEU A 71 6.09 18.22 -4.91
N ASP A 72 7.26 18.85 -4.99
CA ASP A 72 8.49 18.40 -4.35
C ASP A 72 8.52 18.66 -2.83
N ALA A 73 9.64 18.28 -2.19
CA ALA A 73 9.82 18.45 -0.76
C ALA A 73 9.92 19.91 -0.29
N GLU A 74 10.31 20.83 -1.17
CA GLU A 74 10.43 22.25 -0.83
C GLU A 74 9.05 22.91 -0.79
N ARG A 75 8.22 22.58 -1.77
CA ARG A 75 6.85 23.13 -1.90
C ARG A 75 5.83 22.40 -1.01
N ALA A 76 6.05 21.15 -0.71
CA ALA A 76 5.17 20.31 0.11
C ALA A 76 6.00 19.43 1.07
N PRO A 77 6.66 20.01 2.10
CA PRO A 77 7.49 19.26 3.02
C PRO A 77 6.68 18.25 3.82
N GLY A 78 7.30 17.09 4.10
CA GLY A 78 6.71 16.07 4.96
C GLY A 78 6.48 16.59 6.39
N ASP A 79 5.58 15.95 7.12
CA ASP A 79 5.19 16.32 8.48
C ASP A 79 4.71 17.79 8.63
N SER A 80 4.17 18.35 7.56
CA SER A 80 3.62 19.71 7.51
C SER A 80 2.24 19.74 6.85
N GLY A 81 1.52 20.87 7.00
CA GLY A 81 0.27 21.08 6.26
C GLY A 81 0.43 20.97 4.74
N GLY A 82 1.63 21.28 4.21
CA GLY A 82 1.96 21.18 2.79
C GLY A 82 1.92 19.74 2.26
N GLU A 83 2.25 18.74 3.07
CA GLU A 83 2.16 17.32 2.69
C GLU A 83 0.74 16.92 2.24
N PHE A 84 -0.27 17.64 2.73
CA PHE A 84 -1.65 17.38 2.36
C PHE A 84 -1.97 17.66 0.88
N LEU A 85 -1.22 18.54 0.24
CA LEU A 85 -1.44 18.90 -1.17
C LEU A 85 -1.24 17.70 -2.11
N PRO A 86 -0.08 16.99 -2.08
CA PRO A 86 0.07 15.76 -2.87
C PRO A 86 -0.89 14.64 -2.42
N VAL A 87 -1.29 14.55 -1.15
CA VAL A 87 -2.35 13.63 -0.71
C VAL A 87 -3.65 13.90 -1.46
N CYS A 88 -4.08 15.16 -1.55
CA CYS A 88 -5.25 15.57 -2.35
C CYS A 88 -5.05 15.24 -3.84
N GLY A 89 -3.87 15.51 -4.39
CA GLY A 89 -3.52 15.22 -5.78
C GLY A 89 -3.65 13.74 -6.11
N VAL A 90 -3.07 12.85 -5.28
CA VAL A 90 -3.11 11.40 -5.45
C VAL A 90 -4.54 10.86 -5.43
N LEU A 91 -5.34 11.27 -4.44
CA LEU A 91 -6.74 10.86 -4.37
C LEU A 91 -7.54 11.37 -5.58
N ALA A 92 -7.38 12.64 -5.93
CA ALA A 92 -8.07 13.22 -7.07
C ALA A 92 -7.67 12.55 -8.38
N LEU A 93 -6.39 12.16 -8.55
CA LEU A 93 -5.91 11.43 -9.72
C LEU A 93 -6.61 10.07 -9.84
N GLY A 94 -6.70 9.31 -8.75
CA GLY A 94 -7.41 8.03 -8.73
C GLY A 94 -8.89 8.19 -9.07
N PHE A 95 -9.58 9.16 -8.47
CA PHE A 95 -10.99 9.44 -8.74
C PHE A 95 -11.23 9.88 -10.18
N ARG A 96 -10.44 10.85 -10.68
CA ARG A 96 -10.55 11.34 -12.06
C ARG A 96 -10.34 10.24 -13.09
N SER A 97 -9.28 9.43 -12.91
CA SER A 97 -8.95 8.36 -13.84
C SER A 97 -9.96 7.21 -13.82
N ALA A 98 -10.63 6.98 -12.68
CA ALA A 98 -11.72 6.02 -12.59
C ALA A 98 -12.98 6.49 -13.36
N HIS A 99 -13.28 7.79 -13.36
CA HIS A 99 -14.46 8.33 -14.01
C HIS A 99 -14.25 8.71 -15.49
N ASP A 100 -13.00 8.83 -15.92
CA ASP A 100 -12.69 9.18 -17.32
C ASP A 100 -12.44 7.90 -18.14
N PRO A 101 -13.14 7.68 -19.24
CA PRO A 101 -12.93 6.51 -20.09
C PRO A 101 -11.61 6.55 -20.88
N ASN A 102 -10.89 7.68 -20.87
CA ASN A 102 -9.67 7.86 -21.65
C ASN A 102 -8.54 6.96 -21.13
N PRO A 103 -8.10 5.96 -21.91
CA PRO A 103 -7.04 5.04 -21.49
C PRO A 103 -5.68 5.73 -21.30
N ALA A 104 -5.43 6.84 -22.01
CA ALA A 104 -4.18 7.59 -21.84
C ALA A 104 -4.10 8.25 -20.45
N LEU A 105 -5.22 8.75 -19.92
CA LEU A 105 -5.26 9.29 -18.56
C LEU A 105 -5.02 8.19 -17.53
N ARG A 106 -5.65 7.01 -17.69
CA ARG A 106 -5.46 5.86 -16.81
C ARG A 106 -4.00 5.38 -16.81
N LYS A 107 -3.40 5.25 -17.99
CA LYS A 107 -1.97 4.88 -18.11
C LYS A 107 -1.06 5.91 -17.43
N LYS A 108 -1.32 7.21 -17.63
CA LYS A 108 -0.55 8.27 -16.98
C LYS A 108 -0.74 8.24 -15.45
N ALA A 109 -1.96 8.00 -14.98
CA ALA A 109 -2.25 7.88 -13.56
C ALA A 109 -1.49 6.71 -12.92
N LEU A 110 -1.48 5.53 -13.55
CA LEU A 110 -0.73 4.38 -13.05
C LEU A 110 0.76 4.66 -12.94
N LEU A 111 1.37 5.33 -13.93
CA LEU A 111 2.78 5.73 -13.87
C LEU A 111 3.07 6.70 -12.70
N ILE A 112 2.21 7.70 -12.49
CA ILE A 112 2.37 8.66 -11.39
C ILE A 112 2.17 7.94 -10.03
N LEU A 113 1.13 7.11 -9.89
CA LEU A 113 0.85 6.38 -8.65
C LEU A 113 1.94 5.37 -8.32
N HIS A 114 2.52 4.71 -9.34
CA HIS A 114 3.68 3.83 -9.17
C HIS A 114 4.87 4.60 -8.58
N ALA A 115 5.23 5.75 -9.14
CA ALA A 115 6.32 6.58 -8.62
C ALA A 115 6.03 7.08 -7.20
N LEU A 116 4.80 7.52 -6.92
CA LEU A 116 4.39 8.02 -5.60
C LEU A 116 4.23 6.93 -4.53
N SER A 117 4.19 5.66 -4.92
CA SER A 117 4.26 4.54 -3.97
C SER A 117 5.59 4.55 -3.18
N GLU A 118 6.65 5.11 -3.74
CA GLU A 118 7.97 5.26 -3.09
C GLU A 118 8.26 6.70 -2.64
N ASP A 119 7.26 7.57 -2.59
CA ASP A 119 7.44 8.94 -2.10
C ASP A 119 8.03 8.92 -0.69
N PHE A 120 8.95 9.86 -0.40
CA PHE A 120 9.55 9.95 0.93
C PHE A 120 8.53 10.31 2.03
N ARG A 121 7.43 10.97 1.68
CA ARG A 121 6.34 11.38 2.59
C ARG A 121 5.41 10.20 2.87
N PHE A 122 5.31 9.84 4.13
CA PHE A 122 4.49 8.69 4.56
C PHE A 122 3.01 8.81 4.15
N ARG A 123 2.42 10.00 4.33
CA ARG A 123 1.00 10.25 4.05
C ARG A 123 0.66 10.12 2.57
N VAL A 124 1.61 10.50 1.70
CA VAL A 124 1.44 10.34 0.25
C VAL A 124 1.41 8.86 -0.10
N ARG A 125 2.31 8.05 0.44
CA ARG A 125 2.30 6.60 0.22
C ARG A 125 1.03 5.92 0.72
N GLU A 126 0.51 6.33 1.90
CA GLU A 126 -0.71 5.76 2.48
C GLU A 126 -1.96 5.90 1.60
N VAL A 127 -2.05 6.95 0.80
CA VAL A 127 -3.24 7.19 -0.04
C VAL A 127 -3.13 6.59 -1.43
N VAL A 128 -1.95 6.15 -1.87
CA VAL A 128 -1.77 5.48 -3.17
C VAL A 128 -2.64 4.24 -3.31
N PRO A 129 -2.68 3.29 -2.35
CA PRO A 129 -3.57 2.12 -2.44
C PRO A 129 -5.06 2.50 -2.54
N ILE A 130 -5.47 3.60 -1.92
CA ILE A 130 -6.86 4.09 -1.98
C ILE A 130 -7.17 4.62 -3.38
N ALA A 131 -6.25 5.36 -3.99
CA ALA A 131 -6.38 5.87 -5.36
C ALA A 131 -6.42 4.71 -6.37
N LEU A 132 -5.52 3.73 -6.24
CA LEU A 132 -5.47 2.53 -7.06
C LEU A 132 -6.77 1.71 -6.95
N ALA A 133 -7.30 1.56 -5.75
CA ALA A 133 -8.54 0.84 -5.55
C ALA A 133 -9.75 1.53 -6.23
N ARG A 134 -9.72 2.85 -6.39
CA ARG A 134 -10.73 3.56 -7.18
C ARG A 134 -10.64 3.23 -8.66
N LEU A 135 -9.43 3.13 -9.22
CA LEU A 135 -9.24 2.63 -10.58
C LEU A 135 -9.67 1.16 -10.68
N GLY A 136 -9.26 0.34 -9.73
CA GLY A 136 -9.58 -1.09 -9.69
C GLY A 136 -11.07 -1.37 -9.69
N ALA A 137 -11.85 -0.56 -8.99
CA ALA A 137 -13.31 -0.66 -8.98
C ALA A 137 -13.97 -0.54 -10.38
N VAL A 138 -13.25 0.04 -11.34
CA VAL A 138 -13.73 0.23 -12.73
C VAL A 138 -12.97 -0.68 -13.71
N MET A 139 -11.70 -0.95 -13.46
CA MET A 139 -10.86 -1.74 -14.36
C MET A 139 -10.94 -3.25 -14.07
N GLY A 140 -11.35 -3.66 -12.87
CA GLY A 140 -11.43 -5.06 -12.47
C GLY A 140 -10.10 -5.79 -12.66
N ASP A 141 -10.17 -6.99 -13.24
CA ASP A 141 -9.01 -7.86 -13.48
C ASP A 141 -7.93 -7.22 -14.37
N VAL A 142 -8.29 -6.28 -15.23
CA VAL A 142 -7.29 -5.55 -16.06
C VAL A 142 -6.24 -4.88 -15.16
N LEU A 143 -6.66 -4.24 -14.05
CA LEU A 143 -5.71 -3.63 -13.13
C LEU A 143 -4.90 -4.67 -12.35
N VAL A 144 -5.51 -5.83 -12.01
CA VAL A 144 -4.78 -6.94 -11.36
C VAL A 144 -3.63 -7.43 -12.26
N HIS A 145 -3.86 -7.54 -13.56
CA HIS A 145 -2.82 -7.91 -14.52
C HIS A 145 -1.74 -6.81 -14.68
N GLU A 146 -2.11 -5.53 -14.69
CA GLU A 146 -1.16 -4.41 -14.73
C GLU A 146 -0.23 -4.40 -13.50
N PHE A 147 -0.69 -4.89 -12.36
CA PHE A 147 0.13 -5.02 -11.14
C PHE A 147 1.28 -6.03 -11.25
N ALA A 148 1.37 -6.82 -12.32
CA ALA A 148 2.54 -7.67 -12.57
C ALA A 148 3.85 -6.87 -12.64
N SER A 149 3.79 -5.62 -13.10
CA SER A 149 4.95 -4.71 -13.16
C SER A 149 5.25 -4.00 -11.84
N TRP A 150 4.43 -4.18 -10.78
CA TRP A 150 4.56 -3.47 -9.50
C TRP A 150 5.41 -4.21 -8.47
N THR A 151 5.91 -5.39 -8.81
CA THR A 151 6.87 -6.14 -7.97
C THR A 151 8.32 -5.77 -8.24
N ASP A 152 8.55 -4.67 -8.94
CA ASP A 152 9.86 -4.04 -9.14
C ASP A 152 10.37 -3.29 -7.89
N GLY A 153 9.48 -2.98 -6.93
CA GLY A 153 9.80 -2.34 -5.66
C GLY A 153 8.93 -2.81 -4.49
N PHE A 154 9.49 -2.72 -3.28
CA PHE A 154 8.78 -3.16 -2.06
C PHE A 154 7.53 -2.32 -1.77
N PHE A 155 7.63 -1.00 -1.92
CA PHE A 155 6.50 -0.11 -1.71
C PHE A 155 5.42 -0.29 -2.77
N GLN A 156 5.83 -0.52 -4.02
CA GLN A 156 4.94 -0.75 -5.16
C GLN A 156 4.15 -2.05 -4.96
N GLY A 157 4.84 -3.15 -4.62
CA GLY A 157 4.19 -4.43 -4.30
C GLY A 157 3.23 -4.31 -3.11
N ALA A 158 3.63 -3.59 -2.06
CA ALA A 158 2.75 -3.32 -0.92
C ALA A 158 1.50 -2.53 -1.32
N ALA A 159 1.65 -1.48 -2.14
CA ALA A 159 0.54 -0.65 -2.60
C ALA A 159 -0.44 -1.45 -3.47
N ALA A 160 0.05 -2.32 -4.36
CA ALA A 160 -0.78 -3.19 -5.18
C ALA A 160 -1.61 -4.17 -4.33
N LEU A 161 -0.97 -4.88 -3.38
CA LEU A 161 -1.68 -5.80 -2.47
C LEU A 161 -2.73 -5.08 -1.64
N GLN A 162 -2.38 -3.93 -1.06
CA GLN A 162 -3.29 -3.12 -0.25
C GLN A 162 -4.45 -2.57 -1.08
N ALA A 163 -4.22 -2.20 -2.34
CA ALA A 163 -5.29 -1.76 -3.23
C ALA A 163 -6.27 -2.88 -3.53
N MET A 164 -5.80 -4.08 -3.90
CA MET A 164 -6.64 -5.25 -4.19
C MET A 164 -7.47 -5.69 -2.97
N ALA A 165 -6.97 -5.46 -1.75
CA ALA A 165 -7.69 -5.78 -0.52
C ALA A 165 -8.78 -4.75 -0.14
N GLN A 166 -8.88 -3.60 -0.84
CA GLN A 166 -9.87 -2.57 -0.53
C GLN A 166 -11.31 -3.03 -0.81
N PRO A 167 -12.28 -2.61 0.02
CA PRO A 167 -13.68 -3.03 -0.11
C PRO A 167 -14.37 -2.65 -1.42
N ASN A 168 -13.86 -1.67 -2.13
CA ASN A 168 -14.39 -1.22 -3.42
C ASN A 168 -13.72 -1.88 -4.63
N PHE A 169 -12.57 -2.52 -4.46
CA PHE A 169 -11.87 -3.22 -5.55
C PHE A 169 -11.99 -4.75 -5.44
N LEU A 170 -11.75 -5.31 -4.26
CA LEU A 170 -11.79 -6.76 -4.06
C LEU A 170 -13.08 -7.45 -4.60
N PRO A 171 -14.29 -6.87 -4.45
CA PRO A 171 -15.51 -7.51 -4.94
C PRO A 171 -15.64 -7.61 -6.47
N VAL A 172 -14.87 -6.81 -7.22
CA VAL A 172 -14.92 -6.80 -8.70
C VAL A 172 -13.75 -7.54 -9.33
N ILE A 173 -12.90 -8.17 -8.53
CA ILE A 173 -11.87 -9.10 -9.00
C ILE A 173 -12.50 -10.47 -9.17
N ASP A 174 -12.50 -11.00 -10.38
CA ASP A 174 -13.01 -12.34 -10.69
C ASP A 174 -11.88 -13.33 -11.01
N ASP A 175 -10.73 -12.84 -11.51
CA ASP A 175 -9.54 -13.64 -11.79
C ASP A 175 -8.72 -13.88 -10.50
N VAL A 176 -9.08 -14.96 -9.78
CA VAL A 176 -8.39 -15.37 -8.56
C VAL A 176 -6.94 -15.78 -8.83
N GLU A 177 -6.65 -16.37 -9.98
CA GLU A 177 -5.32 -16.84 -10.33
C GLU A 177 -4.36 -15.64 -10.55
N ALA A 178 -4.83 -14.60 -11.23
CA ALA A 178 -4.08 -13.37 -11.38
C ALA A 178 -3.81 -12.69 -10.03
N LEU A 179 -4.79 -12.63 -9.13
CA LEU A 179 -4.61 -12.08 -7.78
C LEU A 179 -3.58 -12.89 -6.99
N LEU A 180 -3.68 -14.23 -7.01
CA LEU A 180 -2.74 -15.11 -6.31
C LEU A 180 -1.32 -15.02 -6.90
N ALA A 181 -1.20 -14.84 -8.22
CA ALA A 181 0.10 -14.58 -8.84
C ALA A 181 0.74 -13.30 -8.29
N ARG A 182 -0.02 -12.22 -8.09
CA ARG A 182 0.50 -10.97 -7.46
C ARG A 182 0.91 -11.18 -6.01
N LEU A 183 0.19 -12.02 -5.28
CA LEU A 183 0.55 -12.40 -3.93
C LEU A 183 1.86 -13.20 -3.91
N ASP A 184 2.01 -14.20 -4.81
CA ASP A 184 3.21 -15.01 -4.95
C ASP A 184 4.45 -14.18 -5.32
N GLU A 185 4.31 -13.28 -6.29
CA GLU A 185 5.38 -12.37 -6.70
C GLU A 185 5.83 -11.47 -5.56
N SER A 186 4.88 -10.90 -4.82
CA SER A 186 5.17 -10.06 -3.67
C SER A 186 5.86 -10.84 -2.54
N TYR A 187 5.43 -12.09 -2.32
CA TYR A 187 6.08 -12.99 -1.38
C TYR A 187 7.50 -13.36 -1.82
N ALA A 188 7.68 -13.67 -3.11
CA ALA A 188 8.98 -13.97 -3.69
C ALA A 188 9.94 -12.77 -3.60
N LEU A 189 9.44 -11.55 -3.85
CA LEU A 189 10.19 -10.30 -3.70
C LEU A 189 10.71 -10.15 -2.26
N ALA A 190 9.87 -10.38 -1.26
CA ALA A 190 10.28 -10.32 0.14
C ALA A 190 11.23 -11.46 0.53
N LYS A 191 10.99 -12.69 0.02
CA LYS A 191 11.80 -13.88 0.29
C LYS A 191 13.22 -13.76 -0.26
N ASN A 192 13.37 -13.16 -1.44
CA ASN A 192 14.65 -13.02 -2.13
C ASN A 192 15.40 -11.74 -1.74
N ALA A 193 14.82 -10.92 -0.87
CA ALA A 193 15.44 -9.70 -0.40
C ALA A 193 16.73 -9.97 0.39
N PRO A 194 17.78 -9.14 0.23
CA PRO A 194 18.98 -9.27 1.04
C PRO A 194 18.68 -8.97 2.52
N ARG A 195 19.46 -9.54 3.44
CA ARG A 195 19.27 -9.35 4.91
C ARG A 195 19.24 -7.88 5.32
N SER A 196 19.96 -7.02 4.62
CA SER A 196 19.97 -5.57 4.86
C SER A 196 18.61 -4.92 4.60
N ALA A 197 17.77 -5.50 3.77
CA ALA A 197 16.45 -4.98 3.43
C ALA A 197 15.50 -4.89 4.64
N SER A 198 15.69 -5.72 5.68
CA SER A 198 14.88 -5.68 6.90
C SER A 198 14.87 -4.32 7.62
N ARG A 199 15.86 -3.48 7.35
CA ARG A 199 15.96 -2.11 7.88
C ARG A 199 15.26 -1.08 6.99
N TYR A 200 14.96 -1.44 5.75
CA TYR A 200 14.39 -0.53 4.78
C TYR A 200 12.87 -0.39 4.99
N PRO A 201 12.32 0.83 5.04
CA PRO A 201 10.89 1.04 5.27
C PRO A 201 9.99 0.36 4.25
N GLY A 202 10.41 0.29 2.98
CA GLY A 202 9.65 -0.39 1.92
C GLY A 202 9.51 -1.89 2.17
N PHE A 203 10.58 -2.56 2.62
CA PHE A 203 10.50 -3.98 2.99
C PHE A 203 9.50 -4.21 4.12
N LYS A 204 9.50 -3.35 5.14
CA LYS A 204 8.52 -3.44 6.23
C LYS A 204 7.10 -3.23 5.72
N ALA A 205 6.89 -2.26 4.84
CA ALA A 205 5.58 -2.02 4.23
C ALA A 205 5.07 -3.24 3.43
N LEU A 206 5.95 -3.92 2.68
CA LEU A 206 5.59 -5.14 1.96
C LEU A 206 5.24 -6.28 2.92
N VAL A 207 6.05 -6.50 3.98
CA VAL A 207 5.76 -7.53 4.99
C VAL A 207 4.43 -7.24 5.71
N ASP A 208 4.14 -6.00 6.04
CA ASP A 208 2.87 -5.58 6.64
C ASP A 208 1.69 -5.82 5.68
N ALA A 209 1.86 -5.56 4.38
CA ALA A 209 0.85 -5.88 3.37
C ALA A 209 0.63 -7.40 3.28
N LEU A 210 1.69 -8.20 3.25
CA LEU A 210 1.62 -9.67 3.25
C LEU A 210 0.99 -10.24 4.53
N ALA A 211 1.07 -9.53 5.65
CA ALA A 211 0.43 -9.93 6.91
C ALA A 211 -1.07 -9.61 6.95
N THR A 212 -1.50 -8.54 6.29
CA THR A 212 -2.85 -7.97 6.46
C THR A 212 -3.80 -8.29 5.31
N THR A 213 -3.32 -8.30 4.05
CA THR A 213 -4.17 -8.42 2.88
C THR A 213 -4.68 -9.84 2.61
N PRO A 214 -3.93 -10.94 2.88
CA PRO A 214 -4.42 -12.28 2.57
C PRO A 214 -5.71 -12.67 3.29
N ALA A 215 -5.97 -12.10 4.47
CA ALA A 215 -7.22 -12.34 5.19
C ALA A 215 -8.46 -11.80 4.45
N ALA A 216 -8.33 -10.66 3.76
CA ALA A 216 -9.38 -10.13 2.90
C ALA A 216 -9.57 -11.02 1.67
N PHE A 217 -8.49 -11.46 1.03
CA PHE A 217 -8.52 -12.37 -0.10
C PHE A 217 -9.17 -13.72 0.25
N ALA A 218 -8.79 -14.32 1.39
CA ALA A 218 -9.39 -15.56 1.88
C ALA A 218 -10.88 -15.42 2.19
N THR A 219 -11.31 -14.25 2.66
CA THR A 219 -12.73 -13.97 2.89
C THR A 219 -13.53 -13.99 1.58
N ARG A 220 -12.95 -13.55 0.47
CA ARG A 220 -13.58 -13.50 -0.86
C ARG A 220 -13.45 -14.84 -1.61
N PHE A 221 -12.24 -15.41 -1.66
CA PHE A 221 -11.91 -16.54 -2.53
C PHE A 221 -11.77 -17.88 -1.80
N GLY A 222 -11.64 -17.89 -0.49
CA GLY A 222 -11.61 -19.13 0.30
C GLY A 222 -10.35 -19.96 0.12
N ILE A 223 -10.54 -21.27 -0.11
CA ILE A 223 -9.51 -22.33 -0.09
C ILE A 223 -8.26 -22.01 -0.92
N PRO A 224 -8.34 -21.52 -2.16
CA PRO A 224 -7.14 -21.23 -2.97
C PRO A 224 -6.10 -20.35 -2.25
N VAL A 225 -6.56 -19.34 -1.48
CA VAL A 225 -5.65 -18.48 -0.71
C VAL A 225 -4.93 -19.27 0.38
N PHE A 226 -5.63 -20.19 1.08
CA PHE A 226 -5.01 -21.02 2.11
C PHE A 226 -3.95 -21.95 1.53
N ASP A 227 -4.13 -22.49 0.31
CA ASP A 227 -3.16 -23.35 -0.36
C ASP A 227 -1.82 -22.63 -0.57
N HIS A 228 -1.86 -21.35 -1.01
CA HIS A 228 -0.67 -20.53 -1.12
C HIS A 228 -0.04 -20.24 0.25
N LEU A 229 -0.84 -19.93 1.27
CA LEU A 229 -0.33 -19.68 2.63
C LEU A 229 0.33 -20.91 3.26
N VAL A 230 -0.13 -22.13 2.97
CA VAL A 230 0.53 -23.38 3.37
C VAL A 230 1.96 -23.45 2.78
N THR A 231 2.11 -23.06 1.51
CA THR A 231 3.42 -22.99 0.85
C THR A 231 4.34 -21.95 1.50
N TYR A 232 3.78 -20.77 1.84
CA TYR A 232 4.53 -19.69 2.49
C TYR A 232 4.90 -20.00 3.94
N ALA A 233 4.12 -20.82 4.62
CA ALA A 233 4.42 -21.25 5.99
C ALA A 233 5.76 -21.97 6.11
N ASN A 234 6.26 -22.59 5.02
CA ASN A 234 7.58 -23.22 4.97
C ASN A 234 8.70 -22.19 4.71
N THR A 235 8.87 -21.24 5.63
CA THR A 235 9.90 -20.21 5.54
C THR A 235 10.70 -20.11 6.84
N GLN A 236 12.02 -19.83 6.69
CA GLN A 236 12.93 -19.55 7.81
C GLN A 236 13.12 -18.04 8.03
N ILE A 237 12.51 -17.20 7.18
CA ILE A 237 12.58 -15.74 7.29
C ILE A 237 11.58 -15.31 8.34
N LYS A 238 12.09 -14.74 9.44
CA LYS A 238 11.30 -14.37 10.62
C LYS A 238 10.11 -13.46 10.27
N GLU A 239 10.34 -12.47 9.44
CA GLU A 239 9.35 -11.48 9.04
C GLU A 239 8.21 -12.11 8.23
N LEU A 240 8.54 -12.98 7.27
CA LEU A 240 7.54 -13.69 6.47
C LEU A 240 6.78 -14.72 7.31
N ARG A 241 7.46 -15.40 8.22
CA ARG A 241 6.81 -16.30 9.16
C ARG A 241 5.78 -15.54 10.02
N ALA A 242 6.18 -14.38 10.58
CA ALA A 242 5.29 -13.54 11.37
C ALA A 242 4.07 -13.05 10.55
N ALA A 243 4.23 -12.78 9.25
CA ALA A 243 3.14 -12.43 8.36
C ALA A 243 2.11 -13.58 8.22
N VAL A 244 2.58 -14.82 8.01
CA VAL A 244 1.69 -16.00 7.95
C VAL A 244 1.03 -16.28 9.30
N GLU A 245 1.75 -16.09 10.42
CA GLU A 245 1.19 -16.21 11.77
C GLU A 245 0.08 -15.16 12.02
N ALA A 246 0.25 -13.93 11.53
CA ALA A 246 -0.78 -12.90 11.63
C ALA A 246 -2.06 -13.28 10.87
N PHE A 247 -1.92 -13.89 9.68
CA PHE A 247 -3.04 -14.44 8.93
C PHE A 247 -3.80 -15.51 9.73
N VAL A 248 -3.09 -16.50 10.30
CA VAL A 248 -3.69 -17.60 11.08
C VAL A 248 -4.46 -17.07 12.30
N ARG A 249 -3.99 -15.99 12.90
CA ARG A 249 -4.66 -15.36 14.08
C ARG A 249 -5.89 -14.52 13.73
N SER A 250 -6.24 -14.37 12.46
CA SER A 250 -7.40 -13.56 12.06
C SER A 250 -8.71 -14.17 12.57
N PRO A 251 -9.48 -13.48 13.46
CA PRO A 251 -10.69 -14.04 14.04
C PRO A 251 -11.77 -14.39 13.00
N LYS A 252 -11.83 -13.62 11.90
CA LYS A 252 -12.78 -13.86 10.81
C LYS A 252 -12.52 -15.18 10.09
N LEU A 253 -11.25 -15.58 9.99
CA LEU A 253 -10.85 -16.80 9.31
C LEU A 253 -11.01 -18.01 10.22
N THR A 254 -10.63 -17.90 11.50
CA THR A 254 -10.71 -19.00 12.46
C THR A 254 -12.13 -19.48 12.68
N SER A 255 -13.13 -18.61 12.55
CA SER A 255 -14.54 -19.00 12.68
C SER A 255 -15.10 -19.65 11.41
N ARG A 256 -14.70 -19.19 10.21
CA ARG A 256 -15.28 -19.63 8.93
C ARG A 256 -14.49 -20.77 8.28
N TYR A 257 -13.17 -20.80 8.47
CA TYR A 257 -12.23 -21.71 7.83
C TYR A 257 -11.31 -22.37 8.87
N ALA A 258 -11.91 -22.99 9.88
CA ALA A 258 -11.21 -23.54 11.02
C ALA A 258 -10.17 -24.64 10.63
N ASP A 259 -10.53 -25.51 9.69
CA ASP A 259 -9.67 -26.62 9.30
C ASP A 259 -8.54 -26.17 8.37
N GLU A 260 -8.82 -25.25 7.45
CA GLU A 260 -7.81 -24.62 6.59
C GLU A 260 -6.81 -23.81 7.43
N THR A 261 -7.29 -23.07 8.42
CA THR A 261 -6.44 -22.31 9.35
C THR A 261 -5.54 -23.26 10.13
N LYS A 262 -6.06 -24.39 10.64
CA LYS A 262 -5.26 -25.44 11.29
C LYS A 262 -4.24 -26.07 10.35
N ARG A 263 -4.56 -26.21 9.05
CA ARG A 263 -3.63 -26.73 8.04
C ARG A 263 -2.43 -25.79 7.87
N VAL A 264 -2.67 -24.47 7.75
CA VAL A 264 -1.59 -23.47 7.69
C VAL A 264 -0.77 -23.48 8.99
N GLN A 265 -1.43 -23.57 10.15
CA GLN A 265 -0.74 -23.64 11.46
C GLN A 265 0.18 -24.86 11.54
N ARG A 266 -0.28 -26.06 11.13
CA ARG A 266 0.56 -27.28 11.10
C ARG A 266 1.77 -27.11 10.19
N ALA A 267 1.62 -26.45 9.03
CA ALA A 267 2.74 -26.16 8.15
C ALA A 267 3.76 -25.20 8.79
N LEU A 268 3.27 -24.17 9.50
CA LEU A 268 4.12 -23.29 10.31
C LEU A 268 4.90 -24.08 11.39
N ASP A 269 4.22 -24.92 12.14
CA ASP A 269 4.82 -25.70 13.21
C ASP A 269 5.88 -26.69 12.68
N ALA A 270 5.58 -27.35 11.56
CA ALA A 270 6.52 -28.26 10.89
C ALA A 270 7.77 -27.54 10.35
N SER A 271 7.70 -26.26 10.05
CA SER A 271 8.81 -25.45 9.54
C SER A 271 9.75 -24.92 10.65
N VAL A 272 9.40 -25.12 11.94
CA VAL A 272 10.28 -24.69 13.05
C VAL A 272 11.53 -25.56 13.05
N PRO A 273 12.74 -24.98 12.98
CA PRO A 273 13.97 -25.76 13.14
C PRO A 273 13.97 -26.47 14.52
N PRO A 274 14.45 -27.69 14.60
CA PRO A 274 14.57 -28.34 15.89
C PRO A 274 15.43 -27.46 16.83
N PRO A 275 15.11 -27.44 18.13
CA PRO A 275 15.91 -26.68 19.10
C PRO A 275 17.37 -27.11 18.98
N ARG A 276 18.29 -26.14 18.99
CA ARG A 276 19.72 -26.42 18.96
C ARG A 276 20.04 -27.33 20.15
N ASP A 277 20.60 -28.50 19.88
CA ASP A 277 21.11 -29.38 20.95
C ASP A 277 22.20 -28.62 21.74
N PRO A 278 21.96 -28.31 23.02
CA PRO A 278 22.92 -27.55 23.81
C PRO A 278 24.22 -28.38 24.06
N THR A 279 24.20 -29.69 23.80
CA THR A 279 25.39 -30.57 23.96
C THR A 279 26.27 -30.54 22.73
N LEU A 280 25.79 -30.08 21.56
CA LEU A 280 26.62 -29.87 20.39
C LEU A 280 27.46 -28.62 20.59
N ALA A 281 28.56 -28.76 21.34
CA ALA A 281 29.58 -27.71 21.43
C ALA A 281 30.06 -27.37 20.02
N VAL A 282 29.90 -26.10 19.63
CA VAL A 282 30.41 -25.60 18.35
C VAL A 282 31.93 -25.70 18.40
N LYS A 283 32.48 -26.81 17.89
CA LYS A 283 33.93 -26.96 17.64
C LYS A 283 34.33 -25.82 16.71
N GLY A 284 34.90 -24.72 17.25
CA GLY A 284 35.43 -23.63 16.40
C GLY A 284 35.43 -22.23 17.00
N MET A 285 34.79 -21.96 18.12
CA MET A 285 35.04 -20.69 18.82
C MET A 285 36.28 -20.82 19.73
N ARG A 286 37.46 -20.88 19.12
CA ARG A 286 38.70 -20.50 19.85
C ARG A 286 38.56 -19.01 20.17
N GLY A 287 38.40 -18.70 21.46
CA GLY A 287 38.37 -17.34 21.96
C GLY A 287 39.55 -16.57 21.39
N ARG A 288 39.28 -15.37 20.86
CA ARG A 288 40.34 -14.39 20.59
C ARG A 288 41.02 -14.09 21.90
N GLY A 289 42.16 -14.76 22.10
CA GLY A 289 43.03 -14.52 23.25
C GLY A 289 43.36 -13.03 23.32
N LYS A 290 43.13 -12.40 24.47
CA LYS A 290 43.64 -11.06 24.78
C LYS A 290 45.14 -11.06 24.48
N LYS A 291 45.57 -10.25 23.51
CA LYS A 291 47.00 -9.92 23.40
C LYS A 291 47.41 -9.30 24.74
N ARG A 292 48.23 -10.02 25.52
CA ARG A 292 48.95 -9.46 26.63
C ARG A 292 49.97 -8.48 26.03
N ASP A 293 49.84 -7.21 26.37
CA ASP A 293 50.91 -6.25 26.22
C ASP A 293 52.13 -6.77 26.99
N ARG A 294 53.21 -7.03 26.28
CA ARG A 294 54.54 -7.19 26.87
C ARG A 294 55.19 -5.82 26.81
N ARG A 295 55.52 -5.31 27.97
CA ARG A 295 56.44 -4.21 28.21
C ARG A 295 57.79 -4.43 27.55
#